data_f6bd929bd7fd9afff7fc5728f50ce4a7
#
_entry.id   f6bd929bd7fd9afff7fc5728f50ce4a7
#
_cell.length_a   1.000
_cell.length_b   1.000
_cell.length_c   1.000
_cell.angle_alpha   90.00
_cell.angle_beta   90.00
_cell.angle_gamma   90.00
#
_symmetry.space_group_name_H-M   'P 1'
#
loop_
_entity.id
_entity.type
_entity.pdbx_description
1 polymer ?
#
loop_
_entity_poly.entity_id
_entity_poly.type
_entity_poly.pdbx_seq_one_letter_code
_entity_poly.pdbx_strand_id
1 'polypeptide(L)'
;MAGQLPALVLMTDDDRLPDPLGAAAALPKGAMVIVRARDSARRADLARAMISLRRDLFVLIADDPALAALLGADGLHLPESKAREAAHWRARHPRWIISAAAHSLRAMHAAVDLIVLSAVFPTRSHPGRAALGAVRANTLAHASHIPVYALGGIDAQNASLLNGFAGIAAVGALAP
;
A
#
# COMPACT_ATOMS: atom_id res chain seq x y z
N MET A 1 7.93 2.90 19.46
CA MET A 1 9.12 2.92 18.57
C MET A 1 8.62 3.33 17.18
N ALA A 2 8.93 4.53 16.70
CA ALA A 2 8.71 4.90 15.32
C ALA A 2 9.83 4.22 14.50
N GLY A 3 9.61 2.96 14.15
CA GLY A 3 10.44 2.25 13.18
C GLY A 3 10.29 2.97 11.84
N GLN A 4 11.39 3.12 11.11
CA GLN A 4 11.37 3.70 9.78
C GLN A 4 10.46 2.86 8.89
N LEU A 5 9.44 3.47 8.30
CA LEU A 5 8.55 2.80 7.35
C LEU A 5 9.37 2.30 6.13
N PRO A 6 9.05 1.14 5.56
CA PRO A 6 9.79 0.59 4.43
C PRO A 6 9.67 1.46 3.17
N ALA A 7 10.74 1.55 2.39
CA ALA A 7 10.72 2.30 1.13
C ALA A 7 9.92 1.59 0.01
N LEU A 8 9.63 0.29 0.18
CA LEU A 8 9.00 -0.52 -0.86
C LEU A 8 7.75 -1.22 -0.34
N VAL A 9 6.65 -1.08 -1.07
CA VAL A 9 5.36 -1.70 -0.78
C VAL A 9 4.90 -2.53 -1.98
N LEU A 10 4.75 -3.84 -1.80
CA LEU A 10 4.06 -4.70 -2.76
C LEU A 10 2.56 -4.67 -2.47
N MET A 11 1.75 -4.38 -3.46
CA MET A 11 0.30 -4.51 -3.35
C MET A 11 -0.18 -5.67 -4.21
N THR A 12 -0.82 -6.67 -3.61
CA THR A 12 -1.32 -7.81 -4.37
C THR A 12 -2.53 -7.43 -5.22
N ASP A 13 -2.73 -8.17 -6.32
CA ASP A 13 -3.82 -7.94 -7.25
C ASP A 13 -4.13 -9.24 -8.00
N ASP A 14 -5.41 -9.58 -8.13
CA ASP A 14 -5.84 -10.86 -8.67
C ASP A 14 -5.51 -11.06 -10.15
N ASP A 15 -5.46 -9.97 -10.90
CA ASP A 15 -5.28 -10.02 -12.37
C ASP A 15 -3.84 -9.71 -12.79
N ARG A 16 -3.11 -8.90 -12.02
CA ARG A 16 -1.82 -8.32 -12.42
C ARG A 16 -0.62 -8.89 -11.70
N LEU A 17 -0.85 -9.71 -10.68
CA LEU A 17 0.20 -10.38 -9.92
C LEU A 17 -0.14 -11.86 -9.76
N PRO A 18 0.10 -12.67 -10.80
CA PRO A 18 -0.28 -14.09 -10.81
C PRO A 18 0.47 -14.92 -9.76
N ASP A 19 1.70 -14.55 -9.42
CA ASP A 19 2.48 -15.16 -8.34
C ASP A 19 2.84 -14.13 -7.26
N PRO A 20 1.90 -13.80 -6.36
CA PRO A 20 2.15 -12.85 -5.29
C PRO A 20 3.12 -13.37 -4.23
N LEU A 21 3.24 -14.69 -4.04
CA LEU A 21 4.16 -15.27 -3.05
C LEU A 21 5.60 -15.23 -3.55
N GLY A 22 5.84 -15.56 -4.82
CA GLY A 22 7.16 -15.43 -5.44
C GLY A 22 7.64 -13.97 -5.44
N ALA A 23 6.76 -13.03 -5.79
CA ALA A 23 7.07 -11.60 -5.72
C ALA A 23 7.42 -11.15 -4.29
N ALA A 24 6.67 -11.60 -3.29
CA ALA A 24 6.95 -11.26 -1.88
C ALA A 24 8.26 -11.90 -1.39
N ALA A 25 8.57 -13.12 -1.83
CA ALA A 25 9.83 -13.79 -1.47
C ALA A 25 11.07 -13.03 -1.98
N ALA A 26 10.96 -12.35 -3.11
CA ALA A 26 12.02 -11.56 -3.71
C ALA A 26 12.21 -10.17 -3.08
N LEU A 27 11.30 -9.71 -2.22
CA LEU A 27 11.39 -8.38 -1.60
C LEU A 27 12.59 -8.27 -0.64
N PRO A 28 13.17 -7.08 -0.48
CA PRO A 28 14.17 -6.83 0.56
C PRO A 28 13.56 -6.98 1.95
N LYS A 29 14.42 -7.23 2.94
CA LYS A 29 14.01 -7.27 4.36
C LYS A 29 13.36 -5.95 4.76
N GLY A 30 12.31 -6.04 5.56
CA GLY A 30 11.58 -4.89 6.06
C GLY A 30 10.65 -4.25 5.03
N ALA A 31 10.49 -4.82 3.82
CA ALA A 31 9.48 -4.37 2.88
C ALA A 31 8.05 -4.62 3.41
N MET A 32 7.09 -3.95 2.83
CA MET A 32 5.68 -4.08 3.19
C MET A 32 4.91 -4.79 2.08
N VAL A 33 3.95 -5.63 2.47
CA VAL A 33 2.97 -6.23 1.57
C VAL A 33 1.57 -5.82 1.99
N ILE A 34 0.79 -5.27 1.07
CA ILE A 34 -0.63 -5.02 1.26
C ILE A 34 -1.39 -6.12 0.54
N VAL A 35 -1.99 -7.02 1.31
CA VAL A 35 -2.77 -8.14 0.78
C VAL A 35 -4.16 -7.68 0.40
N ARG A 36 -4.43 -7.70 -0.91
CA ARG A 36 -5.71 -7.34 -1.50
C ARG A 36 -6.15 -8.45 -2.46
N ALA A 37 -7.39 -8.92 -2.31
CA ALA A 37 -8.06 -9.80 -3.25
C ALA A 37 -9.56 -9.48 -3.22
N ARG A 38 -10.26 -9.71 -4.34
CA ARG A 38 -11.70 -9.46 -4.46
C ARG A 38 -12.49 -10.47 -3.63
N ASP A 39 -12.13 -11.73 -3.77
CA ASP A 39 -12.72 -12.82 -2.99
C ASP A 39 -12.14 -12.86 -1.57
N SER A 40 -13.02 -12.99 -0.57
CA SER A 40 -12.65 -12.98 0.85
C SER A 40 -11.88 -14.23 1.28
N ALA A 41 -12.24 -15.40 0.76
CA ALA A 41 -11.58 -16.66 1.08
C ALA A 41 -10.15 -16.65 0.50
N ARG A 42 -10.01 -16.25 -0.77
CA ARG A 42 -8.71 -16.07 -1.40
C ARG A 42 -7.84 -15.06 -0.66
N ARG A 43 -8.43 -13.94 -0.22
CA ARG A 43 -7.70 -12.95 0.59
C ARG A 43 -7.19 -13.54 1.89
N ALA A 44 -8.00 -14.35 2.57
CA ALA A 44 -7.63 -15.01 3.82
C ALA A 44 -6.49 -16.03 3.62
N ASP A 45 -6.56 -16.82 2.56
CA ASP A 45 -5.52 -17.82 2.26
C ASP A 45 -4.21 -17.16 1.85
N LEU A 46 -4.27 -16.12 1.02
CA LEU A 46 -3.10 -15.35 0.63
C LEU A 46 -2.47 -14.64 1.83
N ALA A 47 -3.27 -14.06 2.72
CA ALA A 47 -2.77 -13.40 3.93
C ALA A 47 -2.06 -14.38 4.86
N ARG A 48 -2.63 -15.56 5.11
CA ARG A 48 -1.97 -16.62 5.89
C ARG A 48 -0.63 -17.02 5.28
N ALA A 49 -0.61 -17.24 3.97
CA ALA A 49 0.60 -17.61 3.26
C ALA A 49 1.68 -16.52 3.36
N MET A 50 1.30 -15.24 3.17
CA MET A 50 2.23 -14.10 3.28
C MET A 50 2.85 -13.97 4.68
N ILE A 51 2.03 -14.04 5.73
CA ILE A 51 2.49 -13.96 7.12
C ILE A 51 3.43 -15.14 7.46
N SER A 52 3.17 -16.31 6.89
CA SER A 52 4.00 -17.51 7.11
C SER A 52 5.28 -17.51 6.27
N LEU A 53 5.29 -16.84 5.12
CA LEU A 53 6.39 -16.87 4.15
C LEU A 53 7.66 -16.26 4.74
N ARG A 54 7.55 -15.06 5.30
CA ARG A 54 8.68 -14.30 5.83
C ARG A 54 8.23 -13.41 6.99
N ARG A 55 8.88 -13.60 8.15
CA ARG A 55 8.60 -12.83 9.37
C ARG A 55 9.25 -11.44 9.38
N ASP A 56 10.09 -11.13 8.42
CA ASP A 56 10.76 -9.85 8.25
C ASP A 56 10.06 -8.91 7.25
N LEU A 57 8.86 -9.27 6.78
CA LEU A 57 7.98 -8.40 6.00
C LEU A 57 6.88 -7.84 6.90
N PHE A 58 6.46 -6.61 6.64
CA PHE A 58 5.22 -6.06 7.20
C PHE A 58 4.04 -6.48 6.33
N VAL A 59 3.05 -7.14 6.91
CA VAL A 59 1.86 -7.59 6.18
C VAL A 59 0.62 -6.83 6.65
N LEU A 60 0.05 -6.02 5.76
CA LEU A 60 -1.20 -5.30 5.98
C LEU A 60 -2.33 -5.97 5.19
N ILE A 61 -3.52 -6.04 5.78
CA ILE A 61 -4.70 -6.57 5.11
C ILE A 61 -5.55 -5.40 4.58
N ALA A 62 -5.99 -5.50 3.32
CA ALA A 62 -6.83 -4.46 2.72
C ALA A 62 -8.30 -4.65 3.11
N ASP A 63 -8.88 -3.61 3.70
CA ASP A 63 -10.32 -3.45 4.00
C ASP A 63 -10.98 -4.60 4.78
N ASP A 64 -10.19 -5.32 5.58
CA ASP A 64 -10.69 -6.42 6.40
C ASP A 64 -10.02 -6.44 7.79
N PRO A 65 -10.49 -5.59 8.70
CA PRO A 65 -9.89 -5.49 10.04
C PRO A 65 -10.10 -6.74 10.89
N ALA A 66 -11.20 -7.49 10.65
CA ALA A 66 -11.44 -8.74 11.36
C ALA A 66 -10.40 -9.80 10.98
N LEU A 67 -10.12 -9.95 9.71
CA LEU A 67 -9.08 -10.85 9.21
C LEU A 67 -7.69 -10.41 9.68
N ALA A 68 -7.39 -9.11 9.66
CA ALA A 68 -6.12 -8.58 10.15
C ALA A 68 -5.88 -8.93 11.62
N ALA A 69 -6.91 -8.77 12.47
CA ALA A 69 -6.85 -9.14 13.88
C ALA A 69 -6.72 -10.66 14.07
N LEU A 70 -7.53 -11.45 13.35
CA LEU A 70 -7.53 -12.90 13.44
C LEU A 70 -6.17 -13.52 13.11
N LEU A 71 -5.49 -13.00 12.08
CA LEU A 71 -4.22 -13.53 11.61
C LEU A 71 -3.00 -12.90 12.29
N GLY A 72 -3.20 -11.89 13.14
CA GLY A 72 -2.09 -11.16 13.76
C GLY A 72 -1.26 -10.38 12.74
N ALA A 73 -1.89 -9.83 11.70
CA ALA A 73 -1.23 -8.99 10.72
C ALA A 73 -0.66 -7.72 11.35
N ASP A 74 0.35 -7.13 10.70
CA ASP A 74 1.00 -5.91 11.19
C ASP A 74 0.12 -4.67 11.06
N GLY A 75 -0.98 -4.74 10.30
CA GLY A 75 -1.88 -3.63 10.16
C GLY A 75 -2.98 -3.74 9.10
N LEU A 76 -3.53 -2.59 8.77
CA LEU A 76 -4.71 -2.45 7.93
C LEU A 76 -4.48 -1.41 6.83
N HIS A 77 -4.90 -1.73 5.60
CA HIS A 77 -4.97 -0.77 4.51
C HIS A 77 -6.43 -0.40 4.20
N LEU A 78 -6.77 0.86 4.38
CA LEU A 78 -8.12 1.38 4.18
C LEU A 78 -8.31 1.93 2.76
N PRO A 79 -9.44 1.68 2.11
CA PRO A 79 -9.81 2.46 0.93
C PRO A 79 -10.03 3.93 1.30
N GLU A 80 -9.89 4.83 0.35
CA GLU A 80 -10.08 6.28 0.59
C GLU A 80 -11.40 6.61 1.30
N SER A 81 -12.47 5.93 0.92
CA SER A 81 -13.81 6.13 1.50
C SER A 81 -13.90 5.85 3.00
N LYS A 82 -13.01 4.98 3.51
CA LYS A 82 -12.95 4.58 4.92
C LYS A 82 -11.76 5.17 5.68
N ALA A 83 -10.96 6.04 5.07
CA ALA A 83 -9.75 6.60 5.69
C ALA A 83 -10.03 7.30 7.04
N ARG A 84 -11.23 7.85 7.23
CA ARG A 84 -11.67 8.45 8.52
C ARG A 84 -11.82 7.43 9.66
N GLU A 85 -11.93 6.13 9.35
CA GLU A 85 -12.02 5.07 10.37
C GLU A 85 -10.66 4.77 11.02
N ALA A 86 -9.57 5.34 10.51
CA ALA A 86 -8.21 5.09 11.00
C ALA A 86 -8.07 5.32 12.51
N ALA A 87 -8.65 6.41 13.04
CA ALA A 87 -8.62 6.70 14.47
C ALA A 87 -9.31 5.61 15.32
N HIS A 88 -10.43 5.08 14.83
CA HIS A 88 -11.15 3.98 15.48
C HIS A 88 -10.29 2.71 15.55
N TRP A 89 -9.65 2.33 14.42
CA TRP A 89 -8.80 1.14 14.36
C TRP A 89 -7.52 1.32 15.18
N ARG A 90 -6.95 2.53 15.20
CA ARG A 90 -5.80 2.87 16.03
C ARG A 90 -6.10 2.69 17.52
N ALA A 91 -7.26 3.13 17.99
CA ALA A 91 -7.66 2.98 19.39
C ALA A 91 -7.79 1.51 19.82
N ARG A 92 -8.28 0.64 18.91
CA ARG A 92 -8.47 -0.80 19.16
C ARG A 92 -7.18 -1.61 19.01
N HIS A 93 -6.31 -1.19 18.08
CA HIS A 93 -5.07 -1.87 17.73
C HIS A 93 -3.91 -0.87 17.70
N PRO A 94 -3.40 -0.42 18.86
CA PRO A 94 -2.41 0.67 18.94
C PRO A 94 -1.08 0.37 18.23
N ARG A 95 -0.78 -0.91 17.99
CA ARG A 95 0.45 -1.35 17.31
C ARG A 95 0.30 -1.54 15.81
N TRP A 96 -0.91 -1.46 15.27
CA TRP A 96 -1.12 -1.61 13.84
C TRP A 96 -0.53 -0.43 13.06
N ILE A 97 0.06 -0.76 11.91
CA ILE A 97 0.32 0.21 10.86
C ILE A 97 -0.98 0.40 10.09
N ILE A 98 -1.50 1.61 10.08
CA ILE A 98 -2.73 1.94 9.35
C ILE A 98 -2.35 2.77 8.13
N SER A 99 -2.61 2.26 6.95
CA SER A 99 -2.43 2.95 5.68
C SER A 99 -3.75 3.25 5.01
N ALA A 100 -3.78 4.24 4.12
CA ALA A 100 -4.96 4.50 3.30
C ALA A 100 -4.59 4.78 1.84
N ALA A 101 -5.49 4.38 0.93
CA ALA A 101 -5.44 4.85 -0.45
C ALA A 101 -5.84 6.32 -0.53
N ALA A 102 -5.21 7.08 -1.42
CA ALA A 102 -5.59 8.45 -1.74
C ALA A 102 -5.67 8.65 -3.26
N HIS A 103 -6.77 9.19 -3.70
CA HIS A 103 -7.02 9.59 -5.09
C HIS A 103 -7.39 11.08 -5.19
N SER A 104 -7.50 11.75 -4.04
CA SER A 104 -7.89 13.14 -3.93
C SER A 104 -7.08 13.88 -2.87
N LEU A 105 -7.04 15.21 -2.96
CA LEU A 105 -6.43 16.08 -1.95
C LEU A 105 -7.00 15.84 -0.55
N ARG A 106 -8.30 15.59 -0.45
CA ARG A 106 -8.98 15.39 0.84
C ARG A 106 -8.45 14.17 1.59
N ALA A 107 -8.07 13.12 0.87
CA ALA A 107 -7.53 11.90 1.46
C ALA A 107 -6.14 12.08 2.05
N MET A 108 -5.40 13.13 1.65
CA MET A 108 -4.06 13.43 2.16
C MET A 108 -4.03 13.91 3.63
N HIS A 109 -5.20 14.14 4.24
CA HIS A 109 -5.34 14.58 5.63
C HIS A 109 -5.89 13.49 6.57
N ALA A 110 -5.88 12.23 6.15
CA ALA A 110 -6.31 11.11 7.00
C ALA A 110 -5.34 10.89 8.17
N ALA A 111 -5.85 10.50 9.33
CA ALA A 111 -5.03 10.20 10.51
C ALA A 111 -4.41 8.79 10.44
N VAL A 112 -3.62 8.54 9.41
CA VAL A 112 -2.95 7.26 9.11
C VAL A 112 -1.44 7.36 9.25
N ASP A 113 -0.73 6.24 9.23
CA ASP A 113 0.74 6.21 9.31
C ASP A 113 1.38 6.46 7.95
N LEU A 114 0.70 6.08 6.88
CA LEU A 114 1.15 6.31 5.50
C LEU A 114 -0.03 6.38 4.52
N ILE A 115 0.20 7.04 3.42
CA ILE A 115 -0.75 7.21 2.32
C ILE A 115 -0.19 6.56 1.06
N VAL A 116 -1.03 5.81 0.34
CA VAL A 116 -0.73 5.30 -1.00
C VAL A 116 -1.46 6.15 -2.02
N LEU A 117 -0.73 7.09 -2.64
CA LEU A 117 -1.27 8.04 -3.62
C LEU A 117 -1.29 7.41 -5.01
N SER A 118 -2.47 7.36 -5.67
CA SER A 118 -2.64 6.76 -7.00
C SER A 118 -3.72 7.48 -7.84
N ALA A 119 -3.67 7.44 -9.18
CA ALA A 119 -2.57 6.93 -10.00
C ALA A 119 -1.60 8.05 -10.33
N VAL A 120 -0.31 7.84 -10.05
CA VAL A 120 0.72 8.87 -10.33
C VAL A 120 0.96 9.01 -11.82
N PHE A 121 1.16 7.89 -12.52
CA PHE A 121 1.28 7.84 -13.98
C PHE A 121 0.14 7.03 -14.61
N PRO A 122 -0.09 7.13 -15.93
CA PRO A 122 -1.08 6.31 -16.62
C PRO A 122 -0.87 4.82 -16.34
N THR A 123 -1.92 4.11 -16.04
CA THR A 123 -1.85 2.71 -15.67
C THR A 123 -2.92 1.87 -16.35
N ARG A 124 -2.58 0.64 -16.71
CA ARG A 124 -3.52 -0.33 -17.28
C ARG A 124 -4.70 -0.67 -16.36
N SER A 125 -4.56 -0.43 -15.06
CA SER A 125 -5.59 -0.73 -14.07
C SER A 125 -6.86 0.10 -14.19
N HIS A 126 -6.73 1.30 -14.72
CA HIS A 126 -7.82 2.26 -14.86
C HIS A 126 -7.66 2.98 -16.21
N PRO A 127 -7.89 2.28 -17.33
CA PRO A 127 -7.79 2.88 -18.64
C PRO A 127 -8.77 4.06 -18.73
N GLY A 128 -8.29 5.20 -19.22
CA GLY A 128 -9.09 6.43 -19.35
C GLY A 128 -9.19 7.31 -18.10
N ARG A 129 -8.69 6.87 -16.93
CA ARG A 129 -8.59 7.74 -15.75
C ARG A 129 -7.37 8.65 -15.88
N ALA A 130 -7.56 9.96 -15.71
CA ALA A 130 -6.45 10.90 -15.71
C ALA A 130 -5.46 10.60 -14.57
N ALA A 131 -4.18 10.44 -14.92
CA ALA A 131 -3.11 10.35 -13.96
C ALA A 131 -2.73 11.74 -13.43
N LEU A 132 -2.15 11.79 -12.24
CA LEU A 132 -1.70 13.04 -11.62
C LEU A 132 -0.56 13.70 -12.38
N GLY A 133 0.34 12.90 -12.94
CA GLY A 133 1.64 13.35 -13.45
C GLY A 133 2.63 13.65 -12.33
N ALA A 134 3.95 13.60 -12.64
CA ALA A 134 5.01 13.75 -11.65
C ALA A 134 4.92 15.08 -10.89
N VAL A 135 4.71 16.20 -11.58
CA VAL A 135 4.70 17.53 -10.97
C VAL A 135 3.65 17.64 -9.87
N ARG A 136 2.39 17.28 -10.19
CA ARG A 136 1.30 17.36 -9.22
C ARG A 136 1.49 16.33 -8.08
N ALA A 137 1.93 15.14 -8.40
CA ALA A 137 2.17 14.10 -7.40
C ALA A 137 3.26 14.51 -6.41
N ASN A 138 4.38 15.07 -6.89
CA ASN A 138 5.47 15.59 -6.06
C ASN A 138 4.99 16.76 -5.17
N THR A 139 4.20 17.69 -5.72
CA THR A 139 3.62 18.79 -4.93
C THR A 139 2.78 18.26 -3.77
N LEU A 140 1.96 17.23 -4.02
CA LEU A 140 1.13 16.61 -2.99
C LEU A 140 1.98 15.88 -1.95
N ALA A 141 3.01 15.15 -2.38
CA ALA A 141 3.90 14.44 -1.48
C ALA A 141 4.66 15.40 -0.56
N HIS A 142 5.18 16.51 -1.08
CA HIS A 142 5.86 17.54 -0.28
C HIS A 142 4.94 18.30 0.68
N ALA A 143 3.69 18.50 0.30
CA ALA A 143 2.72 19.20 1.14
C ALA A 143 2.16 18.31 2.26
N SER A 144 2.38 17.01 2.21
CA SER A 144 1.86 16.07 3.19
C SER A 144 2.73 15.99 4.44
N HIS A 145 2.12 16.03 5.61
CA HIS A 145 2.77 15.71 6.89
C HIS A 145 2.82 14.21 7.19
N ILE A 146 2.18 13.40 6.34
CA ILE A 146 2.10 11.94 6.44
C ILE A 146 2.99 11.37 5.32
N PRO A 147 3.80 10.33 5.59
CA PRO A 147 4.57 9.65 4.55
C PRO A 147 3.70 9.22 3.37
N VAL A 148 4.05 9.63 2.15
CA VAL A 148 3.31 9.32 0.92
C VAL A 148 4.10 8.33 0.09
N TYR A 149 3.41 7.31 -0.39
CA TYR A 149 3.94 6.30 -1.30
C TYR A 149 3.31 6.48 -2.68
N ALA A 150 4.14 6.49 -3.70
CA ALA A 150 3.66 6.62 -5.08
C ALA A 150 3.19 5.26 -5.61
N LEU A 151 1.98 5.21 -6.22
CA LEU A 151 1.45 4.03 -6.88
C LEU A 151 0.86 4.38 -8.24
N GLY A 152 1.03 3.47 -9.20
CA GLY A 152 0.39 3.51 -10.52
C GLY A 152 1.31 4.00 -11.64
N GLY A 153 1.55 3.10 -12.60
CA GLY A 153 2.32 3.36 -13.80
C GLY A 153 3.80 3.67 -13.58
N ILE A 154 4.35 3.32 -12.41
CA ILE A 154 5.77 3.57 -12.09
C ILE A 154 6.62 2.46 -12.69
N ASP A 155 7.70 2.86 -13.35
CA ASP A 155 8.72 2.00 -13.96
C ASP A 155 10.13 2.62 -13.81
N ALA A 156 11.15 1.93 -14.31
CA ALA A 156 12.54 2.37 -14.23
C ALA A 156 12.81 3.70 -14.98
N GLN A 157 11.98 4.04 -15.97
CA GLN A 157 12.16 5.25 -16.78
C GLN A 157 11.61 6.50 -16.10
N ASN A 158 10.51 6.34 -15.33
CA ASN A 158 9.81 7.47 -14.73
C ASN A 158 9.99 7.59 -13.20
N ALA A 159 10.52 6.57 -12.54
CA ALA A 159 10.75 6.60 -11.09
C ALA A 159 11.66 7.77 -10.66
N SER A 160 12.64 8.14 -11.48
CA SER A 160 13.55 9.26 -11.23
C SER A 160 12.88 10.64 -11.24
N LEU A 161 11.66 10.74 -11.78
CA LEU A 161 10.86 11.98 -11.77
C LEU A 161 10.15 12.21 -10.44
N LEU A 162 10.13 11.20 -9.56
CA LEU A 162 9.43 11.26 -8.29
C LEU A 162 10.35 11.79 -7.19
N ASN A 163 9.87 12.78 -6.45
CA ASN A 163 10.53 13.31 -5.26
C ASN A 163 9.49 13.68 -4.18
N GLY A 164 9.93 13.78 -2.92
CA GLY A 164 9.04 14.03 -1.79
C GLY A 164 8.26 12.79 -1.31
N PHE A 165 8.41 11.65 -1.97
CA PHE A 165 7.79 10.40 -1.55
C PHE A 165 8.68 9.66 -0.52
N ALA A 166 8.02 9.02 0.45
CA ALA A 166 8.68 8.14 1.41
C ALA A 166 9.07 6.79 0.79
N GLY A 167 8.39 6.40 -0.30
CA GLY A 167 8.66 5.16 -1.01
C GLY A 167 7.73 4.95 -2.20
N ILE A 168 7.84 3.76 -2.77
CA ILE A 168 7.07 3.33 -3.94
C ILE A 168 6.21 2.13 -3.55
N ALA A 169 4.94 2.16 -3.97
CA ALA A 169 4.06 1.01 -3.97
C ALA A 169 3.90 0.50 -5.42
N ALA A 170 3.98 -0.80 -5.60
CA ALA A 170 3.83 -1.41 -6.91
C ALA A 170 3.01 -2.71 -6.85
N VAL A 171 2.45 -3.09 -7.98
CA VAL A 171 1.77 -4.39 -8.18
C VAL A 171 2.67 -5.28 -9.02
N GLY A 172 2.68 -5.12 -10.34
CA GLY A 172 3.43 -5.97 -11.24
C GLY A 172 4.89 -5.57 -11.48
N ALA A 173 5.28 -4.34 -11.18
CA ALA A 173 6.66 -3.87 -11.39
C ALA A 173 7.69 -4.49 -10.42
N LEU A 174 7.23 -5.21 -9.40
CA LEU A 174 8.06 -5.95 -8.44
C LEU A 174 7.97 -7.47 -8.66
N ALA A 175 7.27 -7.91 -9.69
CA ALA A 175 7.33 -9.32 -10.12
C ALA A 175 8.70 -9.58 -10.76
N PRO A 176 9.34 -10.73 -10.47
CA PRO A 176 10.58 -11.13 -11.10
C PRO A 176 10.42 -11.36 -12.60
#